data_5f8ab27ac02237cd070ee5df7867a1ae
#
_entry.id   5f8ab27ac02237cd070ee5df7867a1ae
#
_cell.length_a   1.000
_cell.length_b   1.000
_cell.length_c   1.000
_cell.angle_alpha   90.00
_cell.angle_beta   90.00
_cell.angle_gamma   90.00
#
_symmetry.space_group_name_H-M   'P 1'
#
loop_
_entity.id
_entity.type
_entity.pdbx_description
1 polymer ?
#
loop_
_entity_poly.entity_id
_entity_poly.type
_entity_poly.pdbx_seq_one_letter_code
_entity_poly.pdbx_strand_id
1 'polypeptide(L)'
;MLPTKEWIEKYEKVKELLVSPVHYGNLFSQDEVQGKKLFILPMGTVHFPTGNILVRDPLVYLDRNEEPYLQKVPTGIFPLETLVVEIEEDHYRYVATRVRFSDEKAAVYREALVGNEDLDDADGESFFGFNVDAGLATVVDVKTRDAYCDFESRWLNENPDKNIYDDYFAKEFEKSYAANPRFQRDGGDWINYPLEGTNLTVPMIQSGFGDGKYPVYFGYDKNDAVCELVIEYIFVG
;
A
#
# COMPACT_ATOMS: atom_id res chain seq x y z
N MET A 1 1.51 19.45 0.89
CA MET A 1 1.07 20.81 0.40
C MET A 1 -0.39 20.71 -0.02
N LEU A 2 -1.24 21.76 0.16
CA LEU A 2 -2.59 21.73 -0.40
C LEU A 2 -2.52 21.97 -1.90
N PRO A 3 -3.33 21.27 -2.72
CA PRO A 3 -3.35 21.48 -4.17
C PRO A 3 -3.80 22.91 -4.50
N THR A 4 -3.30 23.44 -5.61
CA THR A 4 -3.72 24.76 -6.09
C THR A 4 -5.15 24.69 -6.64
N LYS A 5 -5.83 25.84 -6.71
CA LYS A 5 -7.16 25.92 -7.32
C LYS A 5 -7.14 25.46 -8.78
N GLU A 6 -6.08 25.81 -9.52
CA GLU A 6 -5.88 25.40 -10.91
C GLU A 6 -5.75 23.88 -11.03
N TRP A 7 -4.98 23.24 -10.12
CA TRP A 7 -4.85 21.79 -10.08
C TRP A 7 -6.20 21.11 -9.84
N ILE A 8 -7.00 21.60 -8.86
CA ILE A 8 -8.32 21.07 -8.57
C ILE A 8 -9.26 21.18 -9.78
N GLU A 9 -9.28 22.35 -10.46
CA GLU A 9 -10.08 22.56 -11.66
C GLU A 9 -9.67 21.63 -12.81
N LYS A 10 -8.39 21.29 -12.91
CA LYS A 10 -7.87 20.34 -13.88
C LYS A 10 -8.23 18.91 -13.51
N TYR A 11 -8.06 18.53 -12.23
CA TYR A 11 -8.44 17.22 -11.71
C TYR A 11 -9.91 16.89 -12.01
N GLU A 12 -10.84 17.82 -11.77
CA GLU A 12 -12.27 17.63 -12.06
C GLU A 12 -12.56 17.31 -13.54
N LYS A 13 -11.68 17.73 -14.45
CA LYS A 13 -11.82 17.46 -15.89
C LYS A 13 -11.26 16.10 -16.29
N VAL A 14 -10.25 15.60 -15.58
CA VAL A 14 -9.52 14.38 -15.96
C VAL A 14 -9.81 13.19 -15.03
N LYS A 15 -10.51 13.37 -13.93
CA LYS A 15 -10.72 12.33 -12.90
C LYS A 15 -11.33 11.02 -13.43
N GLU A 16 -12.08 11.08 -14.53
CA GLU A 16 -12.64 9.88 -15.18
C GLU A 16 -11.58 9.10 -15.97
N LEU A 17 -10.42 9.72 -16.29
CA LEU A 17 -9.26 9.03 -16.86
C LEU A 17 -8.42 8.33 -15.79
N LEU A 18 -8.64 8.65 -14.51
CA LEU A 18 -7.93 8.10 -13.37
C LEU A 18 -8.67 6.92 -12.71
N VAL A 19 -9.68 6.39 -13.41
CA VAL A 19 -10.44 5.23 -12.92
C VAL A 19 -9.69 3.94 -13.25
N SER A 20 -9.54 3.07 -12.22
CA SER A 20 -8.96 1.74 -12.43
C SER A 20 -9.81 0.91 -13.41
N PRO A 21 -9.20 0.19 -14.35
CA PRO A 21 -9.91 -0.78 -15.19
C PRO A 21 -10.35 -2.02 -14.40
N VAL A 22 -9.82 -2.22 -13.18
CA VAL A 22 -10.11 -3.37 -12.31
C VAL A 22 -11.10 -2.98 -11.22
N HIS A 23 -12.14 -3.79 -11.04
CA HIS A 23 -13.04 -3.68 -9.91
C HIS A 23 -12.57 -4.58 -8.77
N TYR A 24 -11.74 -4.04 -7.85
CA TYR A 24 -11.06 -4.84 -6.81
C TYR A 24 -12.03 -5.52 -5.84
N GLY A 25 -13.18 -4.92 -5.53
CA GLY A 25 -14.20 -5.58 -4.70
C GLY A 25 -14.68 -6.90 -5.30
N ASN A 26 -14.78 -6.99 -6.63
CA ASN A 26 -15.09 -8.23 -7.33
C ASN A 26 -13.87 -9.17 -7.32
N LEU A 27 -12.67 -8.64 -7.64
CA LEU A 27 -11.43 -9.42 -7.67
C LEU A 27 -11.14 -10.10 -6.32
N PHE A 28 -11.26 -9.38 -5.20
CA PHE A 28 -11.08 -9.92 -3.84
C PHE A 28 -12.16 -10.92 -3.42
N SER A 29 -13.22 -11.09 -4.19
CA SER A 29 -14.29 -12.08 -3.94
C SER A 29 -14.19 -13.32 -4.83
N GLN A 30 -13.19 -13.40 -5.71
CA GLN A 30 -12.96 -14.52 -6.61
C GLN A 30 -11.99 -15.53 -6.00
N ASP A 31 -12.20 -16.81 -6.29
CA ASP A 31 -11.30 -17.90 -5.93
C ASP A 31 -10.32 -18.23 -7.06
N GLU A 32 -10.53 -17.67 -8.26
CA GLU A 32 -9.72 -17.93 -9.46
C GLU A 32 -9.77 -16.72 -10.42
N VAL A 33 -8.65 -16.48 -11.10
CA VAL A 33 -8.55 -15.54 -12.22
C VAL A 33 -7.63 -16.14 -13.31
N GLN A 34 -8.08 -16.15 -14.56
CA GLN A 34 -7.34 -16.69 -15.71
C GLN A 34 -6.76 -18.12 -15.49
N GLY A 35 -7.52 -18.99 -14.79
CA GLY A 35 -7.11 -20.36 -14.49
C GLY A 35 -6.12 -20.49 -13.32
N LYS A 36 -5.84 -19.41 -12.59
CA LYS A 36 -4.95 -19.40 -11.41
C LYS A 36 -5.76 -19.16 -10.14
N LYS A 37 -5.47 -19.95 -9.10
CA LYS A 37 -6.15 -19.84 -7.81
C LYS A 37 -5.78 -18.54 -7.09
N LEU A 38 -6.76 -17.97 -6.43
CA LEU A 38 -6.62 -16.79 -5.59
C LEU A 38 -6.88 -17.14 -4.13
N PHE A 39 -6.18 -16.45 -3.24
CA PHE A 39 -6.31 -16.61 -1.80
C PHE A 39 -6.28 -15.24 -1.12
N ILE A 40 -7.01 -15.11 -0.02
CA ILE A 40 -6.90 -13.95 0.86
C ILE A 40 -5.91 -14.27 2.00
N LEU A 41 -4.91 -13.42 2.16
CA LEU A 41 -3.95 -13.43 3.26
C LEU A 41 -4.27 -12.30 4.23
N PRO A 42 -4.85 -12.57 5.41
CA PRO A 42 -5.00 -11.56 6.46
C PRO A 42 -3.63 -11.18 7.03
N MET A 43 -3.34 -9.87 7.11
CA MET A 43 -2.06 -9.33 7.59
C MET A 43 -2.20 -8.54 8.89
N GLY A 44 -3.32 -8.72 9.60
CA GLY A 44 -3.63 -7.98 10.82
C GLY A 44 -4.34 -6.66 10.56
N THR A 45 -3.91 -5.61 11.24
CA THR A 45 -4.56 -4.30 11.17
C THR A 45 -3.54 -3.17 11.03
N VAL A 46 -3.99 -2.03 10.49
CA VAL A 46 -3.26 -0.77 10.46
C VAL A 46 -4.02 0.30 11.23
N HIS A 47 -3.30 1.22 11.87
CA HIS A 47 -3.91 2.32 12.63
C HIS A 47 -3.67 3.65 11.91
N PHE A 48 -4.75 4.36 11.61
CA PHE A 48 -4.74 5.69 10.98
C PHE A 48 -5.31 6.74 11.94
N PRO A 49 -4.47 7.30 12.84
CA PRO A 49 -4.94 8.25 13.85
C PRO A 49 -5.33 9.63 13.31
N THR A 50 -4.86 10.02 12.12
CA THR A 50 -5.18 11.32 11.53
C THR A 50 -6.05 11.23 10.28
N GLY A 51 -6.08 10.07 9.63
CA GLY A 51 -6.71 9.85 8.33
C GLY A 51 -5.95 10.47 7.16
N ASN A 52 -4.74 11.01 7.37
CA ASN A 52 -3.83 11.43 6.31
C ASN A 52 -2.85 10.27 6.07
N ILE A 53 -3.01 9.59 4.96
CA ILE A 53 -2.26 8.37 4.68
C ILE A 53 -1.41 8.51 3.41
N LEU A 54 -0.37 7.69 3.34
CA LEU A 54 0.50 7.59 2.17
C LEU A 54 0.91 6.13 1.97
N VAL A 55 1.23 5.80 0.73
CA VAL A 55 1.82 4.51 0.32
C VAL A 55 3.19 4.80 -0.26
N ARG A 56 4.24 4.13 0.22
CA ARG A 56 5.63 4.28 -0.24
C ARG A 56 6.38 2.96 -0.08
N ASP A 57 7.58 2.90 -0.66
CA ASP A 57 8.58 1.93 -0.24
C ASP A 57 9.09 2.31 1.17
N PRO A 58 8.93 1.44 2.17
CA PRO A 58 9.24 1.79 3.56
C PRO A 58 10.73 1.99 3.84
N LEU A 59 11.62 1.49 2.98
CA LEU A 59 13.07 1.50 3.20
C LEU A 59 13.81 2.52 2.34
N VAL A 60 13.15 3.08 1.31
CA VAL A 60 13.78 4.01 0.38
C VAL A 60 13.05 5.35 0.31
N TYR A 61 11.71 5.34 0.33
CA TYR A 61 10.92 6.53 0.04
C TYR A 61 9.99 6.97 1.19
N LEU A 62 10.01 6.31 2.34
CA LEU A 62 9.19 6.71 3.48
C LEU A 62 9.93 7.71 4.37
N ASP A 63 9.98 8.96 3.97
CA ASP A 63 10.60 10.03 4.73
C ASP A 63 9.60 11.13 5.17
N ARG A 64 10.05 12.05 6.04
CA ARG A 64 9.20 13.11 6.62
C ARG A 64 8.67 14.12 5.60
N ASN A 65 9.31 14.25 4.45
CA ASN A 65 8.94 15.22 3.42
C ASN A 65 7.90 14.64 2.45
N GLU A 66 7.69 13.33 2.49
CA GLU A 66 6.68 12.67 1.66
C GLU A 66 5.28 13.13 2.07
N GLU A 67 4.57 13.73 1.13
CA GLU A 67 3.21 14.22 1.36
C GLU A 67 2.20 13.06 1.36
N PRO A 68 1.16 13.13 2.21
CA PRO A 68 0.05 12.18 2.16
C PRO A 68 -0.81 12.41 0.92
N TYR A 69 -1.63 11.42 0.60
CA TYR A 69 -2.66 11.57 -0.41
C TYR A 69 -3.64 12.69 -0.05
N LEU A 70 -4.21 13.30 -1.09
CA LEU A 70 -5.19 14.37 -0.97
C LEU A 70 -6.47 13.91 -0.26
N GLN A 71 -6.88 12.68 -0.53
CA GLN A 71 -8.05 12.08 0.07
C GLN A 71 -7.80 11.72 1.54
N LYS A 72 -8.71 12.15 2.40
CA LYS A 72 -8.72 11.72 3.80
C LYS A 72 -9.55 10.47 3.97
N VAL A 73 -9.03 9.56 4.79
CA VAL A 73 -9.75 8.35 5.20
C VAL A 73 -10.30 8.49 6.62
N PRO A 74 -11.25 7.65 7.03
CA PRO A 74 -11.68 7.61 8.43
C PRO A 74 -10.50 7.32 9.37
N THR A 75 -10.55 7.92 10.57
CA THR A 75 -9.58 7.61 11.63
C THR A 75 -9.98 6.33 12.36
N GLY A 76 -9.02 5.48 12.69
CA GLY A 76 -9.30 4.22 13.39
C GLY A 76 -8.29 3.13 13.10
N ILE A 77 -8.67 1.91 13.47
CA ILE A 77 -7.91 0.68 13.21
C ILE A 77 -8.69 -0.14 12.18
N PHE A 78 -8.03 -0.51 11.10
CA PHE A 78 -8.65 -1.13 9.94
C PHE A 78 -7.97 -2.44 9.56
N PRO A 79 -8.73 -3.45 9.07
CA PRO A 79 -8.16 -4.69 8.59
C PRO A 79 -7.29 -4.47 7.35
N LEU A 80 -6.15 -5.16 7.34
CA LEU A 80 -5.20 -5.22 6.22
C LEU A 80 -5.20 -6.65 5.68
N GLU A 81 -5.37 -6.79 4.38
CA GLU A 81 -5.35 -8.10 3.71
C GLU A 81 -4.74 -8.00 2.32
N THR A 82 -4.12 -9.08 1.86
CA THR A 82 -3.49 -9.17 0.56
C THR A 82 -4.09 -10.32 -0.25
N LEU A 83 -4.41 -10.03 -1.51
CA LEU A 83 -4.81 -11.02 -2.49
C LEU A 83 -3.56 -11.70 -3.04
N VAL A 84 -3.52 -13.03 -2.97
CA VAL A 84 -2.40 -13.87 -3.37
C VAL A 84 -2.83 -14.71 -4.56
N VAL A 85 -1.98 -14.82 -5.57
CA VAL A 85 -2.16 -15.71 -6.71
C VAL A 85 -1.16 -16.87 -6.67
N GLU A 86 -1.64 -18.08 -6.92
CA GLU A 86 -0.78 -19.25 -7.17
C GLU A 86 -0.36 -19.24 -8.64
N ILE A 87 0.90 -18.83 -8.89
CA ILE A 87 1.46 -18.79 -10.25
C ILE A 87 1.72 -20.19 -10.77
N GLU A 88 2.35 -21.02 -9.94
CA GLU A 88 2.65 -22.45 -10.13
C GLU A 88 2.48 -23.17 -8.80
N GLU A 89 2.55 -24.48 -8.76
CA GLU A 89 2.47 -25.26 -7.53
C GLU A 89 3.49 -24.76 -6.50
N ASP A 90 3.00 -24.37 -5.31
CA ASP A 90 3.79 -23.79 -4.21
C ASP A 90 4.54 -22.48 -4.55
N HIS A 91 4.17 -21.82 -5.64
CA HIS A 91 4.75 -20.54 -6.05
C HIS A 91 3.70 -19.43 -6.05
N TYR A 92 3.78 -18.53 -5.08
CA TYR A 92 2.80 -17.48 -4.80
C TYR A 92 3.34 -16.09 -5.13
N ARG A 93 2.44 -15.17 -5.52
CA ARG A 93 2.73 -13.74 -5.67
C ARG A 93 1.57 -12.92 -5.10
N TYR A 94 1.90 -11.74 -4.59
CA TYR A 94 0.92 -10.78 -4.10
C TYR A 94 0.39 -9.95 -5.27
N VAL A 95 -0.93 -9.98 -5.45
CA VAL A 95 -1.63 -9.29 -6.55
C VAL A 95 -1.97 -7.87 -6.14
N ALA A 96 -2.59 -7.73 -4.97
CA ALA A 96 -2.99 -6.42 -4.44
C ALA A 96 -3.13 -6.49 -2.92
N THR A 97 -2.86 -5.38 -2.24
CA THR A 97 -3.13 -5.21 -0.80
C THR A 97 -4.28 -4.25 -0.61
N ARG A 98 -5.20 -4.58 0.30
CA ARG A 98 -6.40 -3.80 0.59
C ARG A 98 -6.48 -3.41 2.06
N VAL A 99 -6.88 -2.17 2.33
CA VAL A 99 -7.34 -1.69 3.63
C VAL A 99 -8.82 -1.32 3.51
N ARG A 100 -9.69 -1.94 4.31
CA ARG A 100 -11.13 -1.62 4.31
C ARG A 100 -11.47 -0.65 5.44
N PHE A 101 -12.10 0.47 5.09
CA PHE A 101 -12.54 1.50 6.05
C PHE A 101 -13.97 1.31 6.52
N SER A 102 -14.79 0.60 5.75
CA SER A 102 -16.19 0.30 6.07
C SER A 102 -16.64 -1.01 5.43
N ASP A 103 -17.89 -1.42 5.70
CA ASP A 103 -18.53 -2.58 5.07
C ASP A 103 -19.24 -2.20 3.74
N GLU A 104 -19.23 -0.91 3.37
CA GLU A 104 -19.77 -0.46 2.09
C GLU A 104 -18.93 -0.98 0.93
N LYS A 105 -19.61 -1.26 -0.20
CA LYS A 105 -18.93 -1.74 -1.41
C LYS A 105 -18.52 -0.56 -2.27
N ALA A 106 -17.29 -0.59 -2.76
CA ALA A 106 -16.84 0.37 -3.75
C ALA A 106 -17.64 0.21 -5.06
N ALA A 107 -18.09 1.34 -5.59
CA ALA A 107 -18.75 1.44 -6.91
C ALA A 107 -17.74 1.81 -8.00
N VAL A 108 -16.67 2.52 -7.63
CA VAL A 108 -15.59 2.97 -8.52
C VAL A 108 -14.28 3.05 -7.76
N TYR A 109 -13.17 2.85 -8.47
CA TYR A 109 -11.82 3.01 -7.93
C TYR A 109 -11.12 4.11 -8.71
N ARG A 110 -10.66 5.15 -8.00
CA ARG A 110 -9.90 6.27 -8.59
C ARG A 110 -8.51 6.32 -8.00
N GLU A 111 -7.55 6.68 -8.82
CA GLU A 111 -6.14 6.75 -8.41
C GLU A 111 -5.94 7.72 -7.24
N ALA A 112 -5.10 7.32 -6.30
CA ALA A 112 -4.71 8.11 -5.15
C ALA A 112 -3.63 9.12 -5.56
N LEU A 113 -3.92 10.40 -5.44
CA LEU A 113 -3.01 11.50 -5.80
C LEU A 113 -2.63 12.34 -4.58
N VAL A 114 -1.44 12.91 -4.62
CA VAL A 114 -0.91 13.82 -3.59
C VAL A 114 -1.42 15.26 -3.82
N GLY A 115 -1.73 15.62 -5.06
CA GLY A 115 -2.26 16.94 -5.43
C GLY A 115 -1.20 17.88 -6.02
N ASN A 116 -0.10 17.33 -6.54
CA ASN A 116 0.96 18.06 -7.23
C ASN A 116 1.44 17.38 -8.52
N GLU A 117 0.76 16.30 -8.92
CA GLU A 117 1.04 15.58 -10.17
C GLU A 117 0.78 16.48 -11.39
N ASP A 118 1.53 16.26 -12.47
CA ASP A 118 1.22 16.88 -13.74
C ASP A 118 0.05 16.14 -14.41
N LEU A 119 -1.14 16.69 -14.25
CA LEU A 119 -2.36 16.10 -14.78
C LEU A 119 -2.48 16.19 -16.32
N ASP A 120 -1.51 16.78 -17.03
CA ASP A 120 -1.42 16.67 -18.49
C ASP A 120 -0.98 15.28 -18.94
N ASP A 121 -0.35 14.51 -18.03
CA ASP A 121 0.04 13.12 -18.25
C ASP A 121 -1.12 12.13 -18.05
N ALA A 122 -2.30 12.58 -17.62
CA ALA A 122 -3.47 11.72 -17.44
C ALA A 122 -4.09 11.35 -18.80
N ASP A 123 -3.79 10.16 -19.31
CA ASP A 123 -4.22 9.64 -20.61
C ASP A 123 -5.24 8.49 -20.54
N GLY A 124 -5.52 7.98 -19.32
CA GLY A 124 -6.39 6.83 -19.09
C GLY A 124 -5.73 5.46 -19.34
N GLU A 125 -4.47 5.43 -19.75
CA GLU A 125 -3.69 4.21 -20.00
C GLU A 125 -2.54 4.05 -18.99
N SER A 126 -1.98 5.16 -18.51
CA SER A 126 -0.91 5.23 -17.50
C SER A 126 -1.44 5.62 -16.13
N PHE A 127 -0.59 5.50 -15.10
CA PHE A 127 -0.90 5.88 -13.72
C PHE A 127 0.26 6.66 -13.09
N PHE A 128 -0.05 7.50 -12.10
CA PHE A 128 0.94 8.25 -11.33
C PHE A 128 1.65 7.36 -10.30
N GLY A 129 0.91 6.63 -9.46
CA GLY A 129 1.43 5.61 -8.54
C GLY A 129 2.58 6.06 -7.62
N PHE A 130 3.30 5.07 -7.07
CA PHE A 130 4.50 5.27 -6.25
C PHE A 130 5.64 4.35 -6.70
N ASN A 131 6.88 4.77 -6.43
CA ASN A 131 8.08 4.00 -6.79
C ASN A 131 8.45 3.01 -5.67
N VAL A 132 9.03 1.89 -6.07
CA VAL A 132 9.58 0.83 -5.21
C VAL A 132 10.99 0.48 -5.70
N ASP A 133 11.98 0.52 -4.80
CA ASP A 133 13.37 0.18 -5.05
C ASP A 133 13.93 -0.87 -4.06
N ALA A 134 13.22 -1.14 -2.96
CA ALA A 134 13.57 -2.23 -2.03
C ALA A 134 12.61 -3.42 -2.15
N GLY A 135 11.80 -3.50 -3.22
CA GLY A 135 10.84 -4.55 -3.43
C GLY A 135 9.68 -4.60 -2.45
N LEU A 136 9.44 -3.53 -1.69
CA LEU A 136 8.46 -3.46 -0.61
C LEU A 136 7.51 -2.28 -0.76
N ALA A 137 6.28 -2.46 -0.28
CA ALA A 137 5.29 -1.40 -0.14
C ALA A 137 4.80 -1.30 1.30
N THR A 138 4.46 -0.09 1.74
CA THR A 138 3.78 0.17 3.01
C THR A 138 2.62 1.13 2.81
N VAL A 139 1.59 1.01 3.64
CA VAL A 139 0.52 2.00 3.79
C VAL A 139 0.49 2.46 5.24
N VAL A 140 0.70 3.74 5.48
CA VAL A 140 0.81 4.31 6.83
C VAL A 140 0.10 5.66 6.95
N ASP A 141 -0.29 6.01 8.16
CA ASP A 141 -0.67 7.39 8.52
C ASP A 141 0.58 8.27 8.71
N VAL A 142 0.46 9.57 8.51
CA VAL A 142 1.58 10.52 8.70
C VAL A 142 2.20 10.44 10.10
N LYS A 143 1.42 10.13 11.14
CA LYS A 143 1.98 9.88 12.49
C LYS A 143 2.81 8.62 12.56
N THR A 144 2.42 7.58 11.84
CA THR A 144 3.20 6.35 11.75
C THR A 144 4.48 6.58 10.97
N ARG A 145 4.42 7.30 9.83
CA ARG A 145 5.61 7.75 9.09
C ARG A 145 6.59 8.49 10.01
N ASP A 146 6.12 9.48 10.75
CA ASP A 146 6.98 10.29 11.61
C ASP A 146 7.63 9.45 12.71
N ALA A 147 6.88 8.56 13.36
CA ALA A 147 7.40 7.64 14.37
C ALA A 147 8.39 6.62 13.79
N TYR A 148 8.15 6.15 12.56
CA TYR A 148 9.08 5.27 11.84
C TYR A 148 10.38 5.97 11.51
N CYS A 149 10.34 7.20 10.99
CA CYS A 149 11.54 7.99 10.73
C CYS A 149 12.36 8.28 12.00
N ASP A 150 11.69 8.46 13.17
CA ASP A 150 12.39 8.58 14.47
C ASP A 150 13.08 7.27 14.88
N PHE A 151 12.41 6.15 14.67
CA PHE A 151 12.99 4.82 14.90
C PHE A 151 14.19 4.59 13.99
N GLU A 152 14.03 4.77 12.68
CA GLU A 152 15.08 4.56 11.69
C GLU A 152 16.31 5.44 11.97
N SER A 153 16.10 6.73 12.22
CA SER A 153 17.17 7.68 12.53
C SER A 153 17.96 7.27 13.79
N ARG A 154 17.27 6.81 14.84
CA ARG A 154 17.93 6.30 16.06
C ARG A 154 18.77 5.06 15.76
N TRP A 155 18.17 4.09 15.04
CA TRP A 155 18.84 2.84 14.71
C TRP A 155 20.10 3.08 13.87
N LEU A 156 20.03 3.95 12.85
CA LEU A 156 21.17 4.32 12.01
C LEU A 156 22.28 5.02 12.81
N ASN A 157 21.93 5.91 13.74
CA ASN A 157 22.90 6.57 14.62
C ASN A 157 23.62 5.58 15.55
N GLU A 158 22.92 4.55 16.03
CA GLU A 158 23.47 3.49 16.87
C GLU A 158 24.26 2.44 16.06
N ASN A 159 24.01 2.35 14.75
CA ASN A 159 24.58 1.37 13.84
C ASN A 159 25.12 2.00 12.55
N PRO A 160 26.11 2.92 12.61
CA PRO A 160 26.49 3.76 11.47
C PRO A 160 27.09 2.99 10.28
N ASP A 161 27.59 1.78 10.49
CA ASP A 161 28.20 0.95 9.43
C ASP A 161 27.29 -0.18 8.94
N LYS A 162 25.99 -0.14 9.29
CA LYS A 162 25.03 -1.20 8.96
C LYS A 162 23.94 -0.73 8.01
N ASN A 163 23.37 -1.70 7.29
CA ASN A 163 22.19 -1.53 6.46
C ASN A 163 20.96 -1.96 7.26
N ILE A 164 19.95 -1.08 7.39
CA ILE A 164 18.75 -1.37 8.18
C ILE A 164 17.94 -2.54 7.60
N TYR A 165 17.94 -2.72 6.28
CA TYR A 165 17.26 -3.85 5.64
C TYR A 165 17.94 -5.18 6.02
N ASP A 166 19.24 -5.32 5.72
CA ASP A 166 19.96 -6.57 5.91
C ASP A 166 20.25 -6.89 7.39
N ASP A 167 20.61 -5.88 8.19
CA ASP A 167 21.07 -6.08 9.57
C ASP A 167 19.94 -6.07 10.61
N TYR A 168 18.76 -5.50 10.24
CA TYR A 168 17.62 -5.41 11.14
C TYR A 168 16.38 -6.09 10.56
N PHE A 169 15.79 -5.56 9.47
CA PHE A 169 14.50 -6.04 9.00
C PHE A 169 14.54 -7.46 8.43
N ALA A 170 15.64 -7.92 7.84
CA ALA A 170 15.76 -9.31 7.38
C ALA A 170 15.42 -10.31 8.50
N LYS A 171 15.87 -10.06 9.74
CA LYS A 171 15.53 -10.90 10.90
C LYS A 171 14.07 -10.80 11.32
N GLU A 172 13.44 -9.64 11.16
CA GLU A 172 12.01 -9.47 11.43
C GLU A 172 11.16 -10.19 10.39
N PHE A 173 11.57 -10.18 9.12
CA PHE A 173 10.95 -10.97 8.05
C PHE A 173 11.08 -12.48 8.33
N GLU A 174 12.25 -12.97 8.71
CA GLU A 174 12.46 -14.38 9.10
C GLU A 174 11.55 -14.80 10.26
N LYS A 175 11.38 -13.95 11.27
CA LYS A 175 10.45 -14.20 12.39
C LYS A 175 8.99 -14.26 11.92
N SER A 176 8.60 -13.35 11.02
CA SER A 176 7.27 -13.35 10.42
C SER A 176 7.02 -14.62 9.62
N TYR A 177 7.98 -15.02 8.80
CA TYR A 177 7.91 -16.26 8.03
C TYR A 177 7.78 -17.48 8.95
N ALA A 178 8.59 -17.59 10.00
CA ALA A 178 8.53 -18.69 10.95
C ALA A 178 7.15 -18.79 11.67
N ALA A 179 6.51 -17.64 11.94
CA ALA A 179 5.21 -17.57 12.57
C ALA A 179 4.03 -17.78 11.60
N ASN A 180 4.19 -17.36 10.34
CA ASN A 180 3.15 -17.31 9.31
C ASN A 180 3.69 -17.76 7.95
N PRO A 181 4.11 -19.02 7.76
CA PRO A 181 4.84 -19.45 6.56
C PRO A 181 3.96 -19.50 5.29
N ARG A 182 2.63 -19.47 5.45
CA ARG A 182 1.71 -19.62 4.32
C ARG A 182 1.84 -18.44 3.34
N PHE A 183 1.98 -18.76 2.06
CA PHE A 183 2.08 -17.80 0.95
C PHE A 183 3.31 -16.88 1.02
N GLN A 184 4.36 -17.29 1.71
CA GLN A 184 5.64 -16.59 1.77
C GLN A 184 6.75 -17.47 1.24
N ARG A 185 7.78 -16.84 0.66
CA ARG A 185 9.05 -17.50 0.34
C ARG A 185 9.91 -17.61 1.60
N ASP A 186 10.92 -18.46 1.55
CA ASP A 186 11.97 -18.52 2.57
C ASP A 186 12.57 -17.13 2.80
N GLY A 187 12.74 -16.75 4.07
CA GLY A 187 13.19 -15.41 4.45
C GLY A 187 12.08 -14.40 4.72
N GLY A 188 10.87 -14.67 4.22
CA GLY A 188 9.67 -13.85 4.46
C GLY A 188 9.41 -12.80 3.39
N ASP A 189 8.13 -12.57 3.13
CA ASP A 189 7.63 -11.63 2.11
C ASP A 189 6.80 -10.50 2.73
N TRP A 190 6.46 -10.58 4.01
CA TRP A 190 5.74 -9.52 4.69
C TRP A 190 5.95 -9.53 6.21
N ILE A 191 5.84 -8.35 6.80
CA ILE A 191 5.71 -8.13 8.24
C ILE A 191 4.68 -7.03 8.48
N ASN A 192 4.02 -7.06 9.63
CA ASN A 192 3.30 -5.91 10.17
C ASN A 192 4.08 -5.42 11.41
N TYR A 193 5.13 -4.62 11.16
CA TYR A 193 6.15 -4.26 12.15
C TYR A 193 5.60 -3.31 13.22
N PRO A 194 5.56 -3.70 14.52
CA PRO A 194 5.10 -2.82 15.59
C PRO A 194 6.19 -1.81 15.95
N LEU A 195 5.84 -0.53 15.99
CA LEU A 195 6.74 0.52 16.49
C LEU A 195 6.72 0.54 18.02
N GLU A 196 7.89 0.28 18.61
CA GLU A 196 8.07 0.17 20.05
C GLU A 196 7.57 1.42 20.80
N GLY A 197 6.86 1.21 21.91
CA GLY A 197 6.31 2.28 22.75
C GLY A 197 5.08 2.98 22.16
N THR A 198 4.53 2.46 21.06
CA THR A 198 3.35 3.01 20.39
C THR A 198 2.30 1.92 20.12
N ASN A 199 1.13 2.31 19.64
CA ASN A 199 0.11 1.40 19.09
C ASN A 199 0.10 1.45 17.55
N LEU A 200 1.20 1.86 16.93
CA LEU A 200 1.36 2.01 15.48
C LEU A 200 2.13 0.83 14.91
N THR A 201 1.79 0.47 13.68
CA THR A 201 2.49 -0.58 12.93
C THR A 201 2.85 -0.08 11.54
N VAL A 202 3.97 -0.56 11.02
CA VAL A 202 4.42 -0.34 9.65
C VAL A 202 4.33 -1.68 8.91
N PRO A 203 3.27 -1.91 8.13
CA PRO A 203 3.23 -3.08 7.26
C PRO A 203 4.31 -2.93 6.18
N MET A 204 5.10 -3.96 5.99
CA MET A 204 6.06 -4.04 4.89
C MET A 204 5.72 -5.29 4.08
N ILE A 205 5.40 -5.11 2.82
CA ILE A 205 4.76 -6.13 1.99
C ILE A 205 5.49 -6.18 0.67
N GLN A 206 5.90 -7.36 0.25
CA GLN A 206 6.53 -7.51 -1.06
C GLN A 206 5.61 -7.04 -2.19
N SER A 207 6.12 -6.19 -3.06
CA SER A 207 5.43 -5.63 -4.21
C SER A 207 5.51 -6.57 -5.42
N GLY A 208 4.61 -7.54 -5.51
CA GLY A 208 4.47 -8.40 -6.70
C GLY A 208 5.79 -9.04 -7.17
N PHE A 209 6.43 -8.45 -8.18
CA PHE A 209 7.71 -8.92 -8.74
C PHE A 209 8.93 -8.12 -8.28
N GLY A 210 8.79 -7.20 -7.33
CA GLY A 210 9.88 -6.41 -6.76
C GLY A 210 9.84 -4.93 -7.17
N ASP A 211 10.99 -4.39 -7.57
CA ASP A 211 11.14 -2.98 -7.91
C ASP A 211 10.26 -2.56 -9.09
N GLY A 212 9.80 -1.33 -9.06
CA GLY A 212 8.91 -0.81 -10.10
C GLY A 212 8.09 0.40 -9.66
N LYS A 213 7.06 0.69 -10.45
CA LYS A 213 6.06 1.72 -10.13
C LYS A 213 4.69 1.05 -10.05
N TYR A 214 3.96 1.35 -8.98
CA TYR A 214 2.71 0.67 -8.67
C TYR A 214 1.59 1.66 -8.40
N PRO A 215 0.37 1.43 -8.96
CA PRO A 215 -0.77 2.29 -8.70
C PRO A 215 -1.38 2.03 -7.32
N VAL A 216 -2.00 3.08 -6.80
CA VAL A 216 -2.82 3.05 -5.59
C VAL A 216 -4.18 3.64 -5.92
N TYR A 217 -5.23 2.99 -5.46
CA TYR A 217 -6.60 3.43 -5.73
C TYR A 217 -7.39 3.57 -4.44
N PHE A 218 -8.21 4.62 -4.36
CA PHE A 218 -9.29 4.69 -3.39
C PHE A 218 -10.58 4.13 -4.00
N GLY A 219 -11.23 3.21 -3.28
CA GLY A 219 -12.56 2.75 -3.57
C GLY A 219 -13.60 3.71 -2.99
N TYR A 220 -14.52 4.16 -3.83
CA TYR A 220 -15.63 5.04 -3.45
C TYR A 220 -16.94 4.28 -3.52
N ASP A 221 -17.77 4.41 -2.49
CA ASP A 221 -19.10 3.84 -2.47
C ASP A 221 -20.08 4.62 -3.37
N LYS A 222 -21.35 4.18 -3.41
CA LYS A 222 -22.41 4.82 -4.18
C LYS A 222 -22.73 6.27 -3.76
N ASN A 223 -22.24 6.71 -2.59
CA ASN A 223 -22.40 8.06 -2.07
C ASN A 223 -21.13 8.91 -2.25
N ASP A 224 -20.16 8.42 -3.03
CA ASP A 224 -18.84 9.02 -3.26
C ASP A 224 -18.01 9.18 -1.97
N ALA A 225 -18.26 8.31 -0.97
CA ALA A 225 -17.46 8.24 0.23
C ALA A 225 -16.35 7.16 0.09
N VAL A 226 -15.14 7.47 0.58
CA VAL A 226 -14.02 6.52 0.55
C VAL A 226 -14.33 5.35 1.49
N CYS A 227 -14.39 4.12 0.98
CA CYS A 227 -14.70 2.91 1.72
C CYS A 227 -13.53 1.92 1.81
N GLU A 228 -12.55 1.99 0.92
CA GLU A 228 -11.32 1.18 0.96
C GLU A 228 -10.17 1.85 0.22
N LEU A 229 -8.95 1.34 0.42
CA LEU A 229 -7.76 1.64 -0.37
C LEU A 229 -7.19 0.34 -0.90
N VAL A 230 -6.70 0.34 -2.15
CA VAL A 230 -6.04 -0.80 -2.78
C VAL A 230 -4.70 -0.37 -3.37
N ILE A 231 -3.65 -1.14 -3.10
CA ILE A 231 -2.34 -1.07 -3.76
C ILE A 231 -2.32 -2.24 -4.74
N GLU A 232 -2.20 -1.99 -6.03
CA GLU A 232 -2.09 -3.04 -7.04
C GLU A 232 -0.61 -3.32 -7.35
N TYR A 233 -0.21 -4.60 -7.31
CA TYR A 233 1.14 -5.03 -7.65
C TYR A 233 1.20 -5.79 -8.96
N ILE A 234 0.15 -6.55 -9.30
CA ILE A 234 0.07 -7.34 -10.52
C ILE A 234 -1.29 -7.10 -11.16
N PHE A 235 -1.28 -6.61 -12.39
CA PHE A 235 -2.50 -6.48 -13.18
C PHE A 235 -2.99 -7.88 -13.60
N VAL A 236 -4.23 -8.21 -13.27
CA VAL A 236 -4.88 -9.50 -13.55
C VAL A 236 -6.20 -9.34 -14.31
N GLY A 237 -6.37 -8.19 -14.99
CA GLY A 237 -7.55 -7.86 -15.81
C GLY A 237 -7.51 -8.42 -17.21
#